data_4b62f51dc554240c3c89b93ca8f0b569
#
_entry.id   4b62f51dc554240c3c89b93ca8f0b569
#
_cell.length_a   1.000
_cell.length_b   1.000
_cell.length_c   1.000
_cell.angle_alpha   90.00
_cell.angle_beta   90.00
_cell.angle_gamma   90.00
#
_symmetry.space_group_name_H-M   'P 1'
#
loop_
_entity.id
_entity.type
_entity.pdbx_description
1 polymer ?
#
loop_
_entity_poly.entity_id
_entity_poly.type
_entity_poly.pdbx_seq_one_letter_code
_entity_poly.pdbx_strand_id
1 'polypeptide(L)'
;MLCLGESQVKSLFQGIFNHVIEEVGCLCSIFFEFFCHQVVAYLRLRKARLALASLGNSAICISVDFKLSSDYSPQGDQPEAIRQLVESIRAGNRYQTLLGVTGSGKTFSMANVIQELQRPALIISHNKTLAAQLYSEFKAFFPENAVEYFVSYYDYYQPEAYIPQTDTYIEKDSSINDDIERLRISASSSLISRKDVIVIASVSCIYGLGSPEDFKAMMLPLRAGLELSRDDFLEQLVGILYERNDVDFKRGSFRVRGDVVDIYPAYMESGIRIEFWGDEIESIRELDPVTGETSEQLEMFNLYPATQYVTPKDKVDAAIAGIRQELEERVAY
;
A
#
# COMPACT_ATOMS: atom_id res chain seq x y z
N MET A 1 -19.20 1.94 -4.69
CA MET A 1 -18.19 0.99 -5.13
C MET A 1 -17.96 1.18 -6.60
N LEU A 2 -16.76 1.51 -7.02
CA LEU A 2 -16.48 1.93 -8.40
C LEU A 2 -15.22 1.22 -8.90
N CYS A 3 -15.34 0.51 -10.02
CA CYS A 3 -14.18 0.11 -10.82
C CYS A 3 -13.90 1.23 -11.81
N LEU A 4 -12.88 2.02 -11.60
CA LEU A 4 -12.66 3.27 -12.33
C LEU A 4 -11.47 3.19 -13.28
N GLY A 5 -11.63 3.71 -14.51
CA GLY A 5 -10.54 4.01 -15.43
C GLY A 5 -9.88 5.36 -15.09
N GLU A 6 -8.72 5.63 -15.70
CA GLU A 6 -7.78 6.72 -15.38
C GLU A 6 -8.38 8.14 -15.33
N SER A 7 -9.27 8.46 -16.27
CA SER A 7 -10.00 9.73 -16.31
C SER A 7 -11.14 9.80 -15.29
N GLN A 8 -11.53 8.66 -14.75
CA GLN A 8 -12.72 8.50 -13.90
C GLN A 8 -12.41 8.74 -12.43
N VAL A 9 -11.23 8.33 -12.00
CA VAL A 9 -10.72 8.65 -10.66
C VAL A 9 -10.60 10.16 -10.50
N LYS A 10 -10.06 10.87 -11.51
CA LYS A 10 -10.00 12.34 -11.51
C LYS A 10 -11.37 13.01 -11.38
N SER A 11 -12.35 12.57 -12.18
CA SER A 11 -13.68 13.18 -12.20
C SER A 11 -14.49 12.90 -10.93
N LEU A 12 -14.35 11.71 -10.35
CA LEU A 12 -15.02 11.35 -9.10
C LEU A 12 -14.45 12.14 -7.91
N PHE A 13 -13.12 12.24 -7.84
CA PHE A 13 -12.46 13.03 -6.80
C PHE A 13 -12.78 14.52 -6.97
N GLN A 14 -12.88 15.03 -8.21
CA GLN A 14 -13.28 16.40 -8.47
C GLN A 14 -14.73 16.65 -8.02
N GLY A 15 -15.65 15.72 -8.23
CA GLY A 15 -17.05 15.83 -7.80
C GLY A 15 -17.22 15.78 -6.28
N ILE A 16 -16.55 14.83 -5.61
CA ILE A 16 -16.56 14.71 -4.13
C ILE A 16 -15.88 15.93 -3.51
N PHE A 17 -14.80 16.42 -4.11
CA PHE A 17 -14.03 17.55 -3.64
C PHE A 17 -14.81 18.88 -3.77
N ASN A 18 -15.50 19.11 -4.86
CA ASN A 18 -16.34 20.30 -5.03
C ASN A 18 -17.47 20.33 -3.98
N HIS A 19 -18.05 19.17 -3.64
CA HIS A 19 -19.08 19.09 -2.60
C HIS A 19 -18.51 19.33 -1.18
N VAL A 20 -17.28 18.86 -0.92
CA VAL A 20 -16.59 19.09 0.35
C VAL A 20 -16.07 20.52 0.50
N ILE A 21 -15.67 21.20 -0.60
CA ILE A 21 -15.26 22.60 -0.59
C ILE A 21 -16.42 23.54 -0.31
N GLU A 22 -17.61 23.24 -0.80
CA GLU A 22 -18.81 24.04 -0.50
C GLU A 22 -19.17 24.02 0.99
N GLU A 23 -18.83 22.93 1.72
CA GLU A 23 -19.11 22.83 3.15
C GLU A 23 -17.96 23.29 4.09
N VAL A 24 -16.68 23.26 3.66
CA VAL A 24 -15.52 23.39 4.58
C VAL A 24 -14.59 24.59 4.31
N GLY A 25 -14.78 25.35 3.24
CA GLY A 25 -14.08 26.65 3.00
C GLY A 25 -12.54 26.57 2.82
N CYS A 26 -12.12 26.76 1.63
CA CYS A 26 -10.93 27.52 1.11
C CYS A 26 -9.46 27.16 1.44
N LEU A 27 -9.08 26.02 2.01
CA LEU A 27 -7.65 25.68 2.23
C LEU A 27 -7.13 24.42 1.48
N CYS A 28 -7.98 23.73 0.74
CA CYS A 28 -7.66 22.44 0.11
C CYS A 28 -7.21 22.47 -1.36
N SER A 29 -7.17 23.61 -2.02
CA SER A 29 -6.99 23.69 -3.48
C SER A 29 -5.60 23.28 -3.95
N ILE A 30 -4.54 23.60 -3.20
CA ILE A 30 -3.14 23.31 -3.58
C ILE A 30 -2.79 21.81 -3.41
N PHE A 31 -3.38 21.17 -2.40
CA PHE A 31 -3.16 19.73 -2.15
C PHE A 31 -3.84 18.82 -3.18
N PHE A 32 -4.91 19.27 -3.79
CA PHE A 32 -5.68 18.50 -4.77
C PHE A 32 -4.96 18.33 -6.11
N GLU A 33 -4.29 19.36 -6.61
CA GLU A 33 -3.51 19.23 -7.86
C GLU A 33 -2.35 18.25 -7.71
N PHE A 34 -1.68 18.26 -6.56
CA PHE A 34 -0.58 17.33 -6.27
C PHE A 34 -1.05 15.87 -6.19
N PHE A 35 -2.21 15.64 -5.58
CA PHE A 35 -2.80 14.31 -5.44
C PHE A 35 -3.33 13.75 -6.76
N CYS A 36 -4.03 14.55 -7.56
CA CYS A 36 -4.47 14.13 -8.89
C CYS A 36 -3.29 13.76 -9.80
N HIS A 37 -2.16 14.44 -9.69
CA HIS A 37 -0.94 14.10 -10.41
C HIS A 37 -0.38 12.73 -9.99
N GLN A 38 -0.40 12.40 -8.69
CA GLN A 38 0.11 11.11 -8.18
C GLN A 38 -0.78 9.92 -8.57
N VAL A 39 -2.10 10.04 -8.43
CA VAL A 39 -3.04 8.98 -8.84
C VAL A 39 -3.03 8.79 -10.36
N VAL A 40 -2.90 9.86 -11.14
CA VAL A 40 -2.79 9.81 -12.61
C VAL A 40 -1.43 9.29 -13.07
N ALA A 41 -0.35 9.59 -12.34
CA ALA A 41 0.95 8.99 -12.60
C ALA A 41 0.92 7.47 -12.39
N TYR A 42 0.29 7.00 -11.31
CA TYR A 42 0.07 5.57 -11.05
C TYR A 42 -0.70 4.87 -12.19
N LEU A 43 -1.72 5.53 -12.74
CA LEU A 43 -2.50 5.01 -13.87
C LEU A 43 -1.79 5.15 -15.23
N ARG A 44 -0.91 6.16 -15.42
CA ARG A 44 -0.04 6.29 -16.61
C ARG A 44 1.08 5.27 -16.67
N LEU A 45 1.59 4.82 -15.52
CA LEU A 45 2.59 3.73 -15.43
C LEU A 45 2.11 2.42 -16.04
N ARG A 46 0.79 2.19 -16.15
CA ARG A 46 0.21 1.05 -16.86
C ARG A 46 0.54 1.05 -18.36
N LYS A 47 0.69 2.22 -19.00
CA LYS A 47 1.11 2.34 -20.42
C LYS A 47 2.63 2.27 -20.58
N ALA A 48 3.40 2.81 -19.63
CA ALA A 48 4.86 2.73 -19.63
C ALA A 48 5.39 1.31 -19.33
N ARG A 49 4.62 0.47 -18.58
CA ARG A 49 4.96 -0.94 -18.33
C ARG A 49 5.08 -1.81 -19.59
N LEU A 50 4.39 -1.47 -20.68
CA LEU A 50 4.54 -2.17 -21.96
C LEU A 50 5.83 -1.80 -22.71
N ALA A 51 6.45 -0.67 -22.38
CA ALA A 51 7.71 -0.20 -23.00
C ALA A 51 8.96 -0.59 -22.19
N LEU A 52 8.83 -0.81 -20.86
CA LEU A 52 9.95 -1.18 -19.97
C LEU A 52 10.19 -2.69 -19.84
N ALA A 53 9.36 -3.53 -20.44
CA ALA A 53 9.53 -4.98 -20.51
C ALA A 53 10.77 -5.43 -21.34
N SER A 54 11.53 -4.48 -21.89
CA SER A 54 12.75 -4.75 -22.68
C SER A 54 14.06 -4.50 -21.95
N LEU A 55 14.05 -4.07 -20.69
CA LEU A 55 15.26 -3.83 -19.89
C LEU A 55 15.20 -4.67 -18.60
N GLY A 56 16.11 -5.57 -18.45
CA GLY A 56 16.25 -6.71 -17.53
C GLY A 56 16.12 -6.52 -16.02
N ASN A 57 15.30 -5.60 -15.51
CA ASN A 57 14.94 -5.48 -14.08
C ASN A 57 13.41 -5.56 -13.91
N SER A 58 12.83 -6.68 -14.30
CA SER A 58 11.39 -6.92 -14.14
C SER A 58 11.10 -7.38 -12.71
N ALA A 59 10.54 -6.50 -11.89
CA ALA A 59 9.76 -6.94 -10.75
C ALA A 59 8.74 -7.98 -11.28
N ILE A 60 8.82 -9.23 -10.82
CA ILE A 60 7.88 -10.26 -11.26
C ILE A 60 6.52 -9.89 -10.67
N CYS A 61 5.61 -9.51 -11.55
CA CYS A 61 4.24 -9.25 -11.18
C CYS A 61 3.50 -10.59 -11.14
N ILE A 62 3.17 -11.06 -9.95
CA ILE A 62 2.35 -12.27 -9.76
C ILE A 62 0.98 -11.98 -10.37
N SER A 63 0.60 -12.76 -11.37
CA SER A 63 -0.70 -12.68 -12.01
C SER A 63 -1.52 -13.89 -11.62
N VAL A 64 -2.30 -13.73 -10.56
CA VAL A 64 -3.31 -14.69 -10.13
C VAL A 64 -4.67 -14.09 -10.48
N ASP A 65 -5.61 -14.92 -10.94
CA ASP A 65 -6.97 -14.48 -11.18
C ASP A 65 -7.74 -14.37 -9.85
N PHE A 66 -8.69 -13.45 -9.78
CA PHE A 66 -9.61 -13.39 -8.65
C PHE A 66 -10.48 -14.62 -8.63
N LYS A 67 -10.47 -15.33 -7.50
CA LYS A 67 -11.23 -16.55 -7.27
C LYS A 67 -12.11 -16.37 -6.04
N LEU A 68 -13.40 -16.19 -6.31
CA LEU A 68 -14.41 -16.09 -5.25
C LEU A 68 -14.62 -17.46 -4.60
N SER A 69 -14.48 -17.51 -3.29
CA SER A 69 -14.82 -18.66 -2.44
C SER A 69 -16.04 -18.31 -1.61
N SER A 70 -17.15 -19.02 -1.80
CA SER A 70 -18.37 -18.79 -1.03
C SER A 70 -19.29 -20.00 -1.10
N ASP A 71 -19.96 -20.31 0.01
CA ASP A 71 -21.03 -21.31 0.08
C ASP A 71 -22.34 -20.75 -0.50
N TYR A 72 -22.40 -19.45 -0.81
CA TYR A 72 -23.58 -18.80 -1.36
C TYR A 72 -23.50 -18.70 -2.88
N SER A 73 -24.67 -18.78 -3.51
CA SER A 73 -24.87 -18.45 -4.93
C SER A 73 -25.76 -17.20 -5.05
N PRO A 74 -25.60 -16.39 -6.10
CA PRO A 74 -26.48 -15.23 -6.31
C PRO A 74 -27.95 -15.63 -6.37
N GLN A 75 -28.82 -14.96 -5.60
CA GLN A 75 -30.24 -15.25 -5.45
C GLN A 75 -31.10 -14.02 -5.81
N GLY A 76 -32.35 -14.27 -6.16
CA GLY A 76 -33.34 -13.22 -6.43
C GLY A 76 -32.89 -12.30 -7.57
N ASP A 77 -32.78 -10.99 -7.31
CA ASP A 77 -32.38 -9.99 -8.31
C ASP A 77 -30.85 -9.85 -8.46
N GLN A 78 -30.04 -10.53 -7.61
CA GLN A 78 -28.59 -10.42 -7.64
C GLN A 78 -27.94 -10.84 -8.98
N PRO A 79 -28.33 -11.98 -9.62
CA PRO A 79 -27.76 -12.39 -10.90
C PRO A 79 -27.94 -11.32 -11.98
N GLU A 80 -29.11 -10.73 -12.06
CA GLU A 80 -29.41 -9.68 -13.05
C GLU A 80 -28.65 -8.38 -12.74
N ALA A 81 -28.58 -7.99 -11.47
CA ALA A 81 -27.79 -6.82 -11.04
C ALA A 81 -26.29 -6.98 -11.36
N ILE A 82 -25.72 -8.15 -11.10
CA ILE A 82 -24.32 -8.48 -11.42
C ILE A 82 -24.10 -8.38 -12.93
N ARG A 83 -24.96 -9.00 -13.74
CA ARG A 83 -24.88 -8.98 -15.19
C ARG A 83 -24.89 -7.54 -15.72
N GLN A 84 -25.87 -6.72 -15.30
CA GLN A 84 -26.00 -5.32 -15.73
C GLN A 84 -24.79 -4.48 -15.34
N LEU A 85 -24.25 -4.64 -14.12
CA LEU A 85 -23.07 -3.93 -13.68
C LEU A 85 -21.83 -4.29 -14.51
N VAL A 86 -21.61 -5.59 -14.76
CA VAL A 86 -20.49 -6.08 -15.56
C VAL A 86 -20.59 -5.57 -17.01
N GLU A 87 -21.74 -5.68 -17.63
CA GLU A 87 -21.98 -5.19 -19.00
C GLU A 87 -21.78 -3.67 -19.09
N SER A 88 -22.31 -2.91 -18.14
CA SER A 88 -22.16 -1.46 -18.08
C SER A 88 -20.69 -1.04 -17.95
N ILE A 89 -19.93 -1.73 -17.10
CA ILE A 89 -18.48 -1.46 -16.90
C ILE A 89 -17.68 -1.85 -18.15
N ARG A 90 -18.01 -2.97 -18.79
CA ARG A 90 -17.36 -3.41 -20.05
C ARG A 90 -17.66 -2.46 -21.21
N ALA A 91 -18.86 -1.89 -21.24
CA ALA A 91 -19.26 -0.85 -22.22
C ALA A 91 -18.57 0.51 -21.99
N GLY A 92 -17.78 0.66 -20.91
CA GLY A 92 -17.04 1.89 -20.59
C GLY A 92 -17.85 2.95 -19.87
N ASN A 93 -19.05 2.64 -19.40
CA ASN A 93 -19.84 3.57 -18.58
C ASN A 93 -19.09 3.87 -17.26
N ARG A 94 -19.05 5.16 -16.90
CA ARG A 94 -18.22 5.64 -15.80
C ARG A 94 -18.83 5.38 -14.42
N TYR A 95 -20.14 5.49 -14.32
CA TYR A 95 -20.87 5.50 -13.06
C TYR A 95 -21.96 4.45 -13.06
N GLN A 96 -22.04 3.67 -12.00
CA GLN A 96 -23.08 2.71 -11.73
C GLN A 96 -23.55 2.88 -10.30
N THR A 97 -24.83 2.65 -10.05
CA THR A 97 -25.41 2.66 -8.70
C THR A 97 -26.09 1.33 -8.46
N LEU A 98 -25.64 0.60 -7.42
CA LEU A 98 -26.33 -0.59 -6.92
C LEU A 98 -27.20 -0.17 -5.74
N LEU A 99 -28.52 -0.14 -5.96
CA LEU A 99 -29.52 0.15 -4.93
C LEU A 99 -30.01 -1.16 -4.32
N GLY A 100 -30.03 -1.22 -3.01
CA GLY A 100 -30.56 -2.38 -2.28
C GLY A 100 -30.69 -2.11 -0.79
N VAL A 101 -31.67 -2.73 -0.15
CA VAL A 101 -31.88 -2.62 1.29
C VAL A 101 -30.70 -3.25 2.07
N THR A 102 -30.59 -2.93 3.35
CA THR A 102 -29.61 -3.57 4.24
C THR A 102 -29.86 -5.07 4.27
N GLY A 103 -28.80 -5.88 4.18
CA GLY A 103 -28.92 -7.34 4.15
C GLY A 103 -29.25 -7.95 2.77
N SER A 104 -29.41 -7.16 1.71
CA SER A 104 -29.67 -7.69 0.36
C SER A 104 -28.47 -8.33 -0.35
N GLY A 105 -27.33 -8.49 0.33
CA GLY A 105 -26.12 -9.11 -0.23
C GLY A 105 -25.37 -8.23 -1.23
N LYS A 106 -25.41 -6.89 -1.08
CA LYS A 106 -24.68 -5.96 -1.96
C LYS A 106 -23.19 -6.26 -2.02
N THR A 107 -22.56 -6.56 -0.86
CA THR A 107 -21.12 -6.91 -0.79
C THR A 107 -20.84 -8.16 -1.61
N PHE A 108 -21.67 -9.19 -1.49
CA PHE A 108 -21.54 -10.42 -2.27
C PHE A 108 -21.74 -10.19 -3.76
N SER A 109 -22.73 -9.39 -4.15
CA SER A 109 -22.93 -9.01 -5.57
C SER A 109 -21.69 -8.31 -6.12
N MET A 110 -21.07 -7.41 -5.36
CA MET A 110 -19.86 -6.72 -5.78
C MET A 110 -18.62 -7.64 -5.83
N ALA A 111 -18.53 -8.62 -4.96
CA ALA A 111 -17.49 -9.64 -5.03
C ALA A 111 -17.58 -10.43 -6.35
N ASN A 112 -18.81 -10.82 -6.74
CA ASN A 112 -19.02 -11.45 -8.05
C ASN A 112 -18.65 -10.53 -9.24
N VAL A 113 -18.96 -9.22 -9.16
CA VAL A 113 -18.56 -8.25 -10.20
C VAL A 113 -17.02 -8.15 -10.30
N ILE A 114 -16.29 -8.17 -9.18
CA ILE A 114 -14.81 -8.14 -9.17
C ILE A 114 -14.26 -9.41 -9.82
N GLN A 115 -14.79 -10.57 -9.47
CA GLN A 115 -14.40 -11.83 -10.09
C GLN A 115 -14.64 -11.82 -11.61
N GLU A 116 -15.79 -11.37 -12.08
CA GLU A 116 -16.12 -11.32 -13.50
C GLU A 116 -15.26 -10.33 -14.31
N LEU A 117 -14.82 -9.24 -13.68
CA LEU A 117 -14.03 -8.20 -14.34
C LEU A 117 -12.53 -8.46 -14.31
N GLN A 118 -12.05 -9.25 -13.36
CA GLN A 118 -10.61 -9.58 -13.19
C GLN A 118 -9.73 -8.31 -13.16
N ARG A 119 -10.13 -7.30 -12.37
CA ARG A 119 -9.43 -6.01 -12.27
C ARG A 119 -9.17 -5.66 -10.80
N PRO A 120 -8.00 -5.06 -10.47
CA PRO A 120 -7.77 -4.50 -9.15
C PRO A 120 -8.90 -3.55 -8.75
N ALA A 121 -9.32 -3.62 -7.49
CA ALA A 121 -10.44 -2.86 -6.98
C ALA A 121 -10.02 -2.02 -5.75
N LEU A 122 -10.53 -0.79 -5.68
CA LEU A 122 -10.45 0.07 -4.51
C LEU A 122 -11.85 0.29 -3.95
N ILE A 123 -12.04 -0.09 -2.70
CA ILE A 123 -13.30 0.04 -1.96
C ILE A 123 -13.12 1.10 -0.89
N ILE A 124 -13.80 2.23 -1.05
CA ILE A 124 -13.71 3.34 -0.10
C ILE A 124 -14.90 3.33 0.85
N SER A 125 -14.61 3.34 2.15
CA SER A 125 -15.60 3.44 3.22
C SER A 125 -15.47 4.78 3.95
N HIS A 126 -16.58 5.29 4.48
CA HIS A 126 -16.60 6.56 5.19
C HIS A 126 -16.02 6.50 6.61
N ASN A 127 -15.83 5.33 7.19
CA ASN A 127 -15.19 5.16 8.50
C ASN A 127 -14.38 3.86 8.63
N LYS A 128 -13.54 3.78 9.67
CA LYS A 128 -12.69 2.61 9.95
C LYS A 128 -13.50 1.34 10.27
N THR A 129 -14.59 1.46 11.00
CA THR A 129 -15.40 0.29 11.44
C THR A 129 -16.03 -0.43 10.25
N LEU A 130 -16.66 0.32 9.34
CA LEU A 130 -17.21 -0.25 8.11
C LEU A 130 -16.10 -0.77 7.19
N ALA A 131 -14.97 -0.08 7.12
CA ALA A 131 -13.82 -0.57 6.36
C ALA A 131 -13.34 -1.92 6.90
N ALA A 132 -13.25 -2.09 8.23
CA ALA A 132 -12.86 -3.35 8.87
C ALA A 132 -13.87 -4.48 8.59
N GLN A 133 -15.16 -4.18 8.65
CA GLN A 133 -16.21 -5.16 8.29
C GLN A 133 -16.06 -5.60 6.83
N LEU A 134 -15.96 -4.65 5.90
CA LEU A 134 -15.78 -4.95 4.47
C LEU A 134 -14.47 -5.74 4.23
N TYR A 135 -13.38 -5.39 4.91
CA TYR A 135 -12.14 -6.13 4.84
C TYR A 135 -12.32 -7.60 5.21
N SER A 136 -12.98 -7.88 6.34
CA SER A 136 -13.27 -9.25 6.79
C SER A 136 -14.14 -10.01 5.79
N GLU A 137 -15.20 -9.37 5.26
CA GLU A 137 -16.10 -9.98 4.26
C GLU A 137 -15.32 -10.29 2.95
N PHE A 138 -14.56 -9.35 2.41
CA PHE A 138 -13.79 -9.58 1.18
C PHE A 138 -12.64 -10.56 1.37
N LYS A 139 -11.99 -10.58 2.53
CA LYS A 139 -10.96 -11.57 2.87
C LYS A 139 -11.52 -13.00 2.89
N ALA A 140 -12.75 -13.16 3.41
CA ALA A 140 -13.44 -14.44 3.38
C ALA A 140 -13.86 -14.85 1.95
N PHE A 141 -14.26 -13.88 1.11
CA PHE A 141 -14.63 -14.14 -0.29
C PHE A 141 -13.41 -14.43 -1.19
N PHE A 142 -12.25 -13.86 -0.90
CA PHE A 142 -11.03 -13.98 -1.72
C PHE A 142 -9.84 -14.41 -0.87
N PRO A 143 -9.86 -15.63 -0.30
CA PRO A 143 -8.80 -16.09 0.61
C PRO A 143 -7.43 -16.26 -0.07
N GLU A 144 -7.40 -16.53 -1.38
CA GLU A 144 -6.17 -16.74 -2.17
C GLU A 144 -5.64 -15.44 -2.80
N ASN A 145 -6.44 -14.36 -2.78
CA ASN A 145 -6.08 -13.09 -3.40
C ASN A 145 -5.61 -12.05 -2.38
N ALA A 146 -4.95 -10.99 -2.86
CA ALA A 146 -4.48 -9.91 -2.00
C ALA A 146 -5.65 -8.98 -1.64
N VAL A 147 -6.24 -9.21 -0.48
CA VAL A 147 -7.22 -8.30 0.12
C VAL A 147 -6.51 -7.49 1.19
N GLU A 148 -6.44 -6.17 1.01
CA GLU A 148 -5.61 -5.26 1.78
C GLU A 148 -6.46 -4.21 2.51
N TYR A 149 -5.98 -3.82 3.69
CA TYR A 149 -6.64 -2.85 4.56
C TYR A 149 -5.84 -1.56 4.65
N PHE A 150 -6.45 -0.43 4.30
CA PHE A 150 -5.77 0.85 4.22
C PHE A 150 -6.55 1.98 4.88
N VAL A 151 -6.31 2.19 6.17
CA VAL A 151 -6.98 3.23 6.97
C VAL A 151 -5.94 4.10 7.68
N SER A 152 -6.38 5.14 8.38
CA SER A 152 -5.47 5.96 9.19
C SER A 152 -4.82 5.13 10.30
N TYR A 153 -3.50 5.23 10.45
CA TYR A 153 -2.72 4.55 11.47
C TYR A 153 -2.81 5.22 12.86
N TYR A 154 -3.45 6.39 12.97
CA TYR A 154 -3.69 7.01 14.26
C TYR A 154 -4.88 6.34 14.96
N ASP A 155 -4.66 5.79 16.15
CA ASP A 155 -5.74 5.33 17.02
C ASP A 155 -6.34 6.47 17.81
N TYR A 156 -5.49 7.41 18.20
CA TYR A 156 -5.86 8.63 18.92
C TYR A 156 -5.13 9.83 18.31
N TYR A 157 -5.83 10.92 18.18
CA TYR A 157 -5.27 12.21 17.75
C TYR A 157 -5.96 13.34 18.48
N GLN A 158 -5.21 14.06 19.30
CA GLN A 158 -5.63 15.29 19.96
C GLN A 158 -4.83 16.45 19.38
N PRO A 159 -5.45 17.39 18.67
CA PRO A 159 -4.76 18.59 18.23
C PRO A 159 -4.39 19.46 19.44
N GLU A 160 -3.35 20.26 19.28
CA GLU A 160 -3.03 21.32 20.22
C GLU A 160 -4.17 22.31 20.33
N ALA A 161 -4.45 22.76 21.53
CA ALA A 161 -5.48 23.77 21.80
C ALA A 161 -5.06 24.68 22.96
N TYR A 162 -5.46 25.95 22.89
CA TYR A 162 -5.26 26.88 23.97
C TYR A 162 -6.62 27.39 24.48
N ILE A 163 -6.85 27.28 25.78
CA ILE A 163 -8.06 27.72 26.45
C ILE A 163 -7.74 29.04 27.18
N PRO A 164 -8.12 30.24 26.61
CA PRO A 164 -7.73 31.52 27.17
C PRO A 164 -8.33 31.79 28.55
N GLN A 165 -9.52 31.23 28.87
CA GLN A 165 -10.20 31.45 30.15
C GLN A 165 -9.45 30.87 31.34
N THR A 166 -8.69 29.79 31.15
CA THR A 166 -7.95 29.09 32.20
C THR A 166 -6.45 29.17 32.00
N ASP A 167 -5.98 29.90 30.98
CA ASP A 167 -4.57 29.94 30.56
C ASP A 167 -3.95 28.53 30.42
N THR A 168 -4.72 27.62 29.84
CA THR A 168 -4.34 26.24 29.71
C THR A 168 -3.97 25.92 28.27
N TYR A 169 -2.75 25.44 28.05
CA TYR A 169 -2.29 24.89 26.80
C TYR A 169 -2.43 23.36 26.83
N ILE A 170 -3.16 22.82 25.88
CA ILE A 170 -3.30 21.38 25.66
C ILE A 170 -2.33 21.01 24.54
N GLU A 171 -1.35 20.17 24.87
CA GLU A 171 -0.37 19.71 23.89
C GLU A 171 -0.99 18.74 22.88
N LYS A 172 -0.39 18.72 21.69
CA LYS A 172 -0.73 17.71 20.68
C LYS A 172 -0.36 16.33 21.20
N ASP A 173 -1.30 15.40 21.14
CA ASP A 173 -1.09 14.00 21.49
C ASP A 173 -1.58 13.07 20.37
N SER A 174 -0.83 12.02 20.08
CA SER A 174 -1.20 11.04 19.07
C SER A 174 -0.56 9.69 19.35
N SER A 175 -1.34 8.62 19.18
CA SER A 175 -0.84 7.25 19.21
C SER A 175 -0.93 6.60 17.83
N ILE A 176 0.17 5.96 17.42
CA ILE A 176 0.27 5.20 16.17
C ILE A 176 0.00 3.74 16.50
N ASN A 177 -0.73 3.07 15.62
CA ASN A 177 -0.97 1.65 15.67
C ASN A 177 -0.05 0.93 14.67
N ASP A 178 0.91 0.18 15.19
CA ASP A 178 1.93 -0.52 14.39
C ASP A 178 1.33 -1.59 13.48
N ASP A 179 0.24 -2.26 13.91
CA ASP A 179 -0.42 -3.25 13.07
C ASP A 179 -1.13 -2.61 11.87
N ILE A 180 -1.72 -1.42 12.05
CA ILE A 180 -2.32 -0.68 10.94
C ILE A 180 -1.23 -0.15 10.01
N GLU A 181 -0.09 0.30 10.54
CA GLU A 181 1.05 0.72 9.71
C GLU A 181 1.56 -0.46 8.86
N ARG A 182 1.73 -1.62 9.44
CA ARG A 182 2.07 -2.87 8.74
C ARG A 182 1.10 -3.15 7.58
N LEU A 183 -0.21 -3.10 7.83
CA LEU A 183 -1.24 -3.35 6.81
C LEU A 183 -1.19 -2.31 5.68
N ARG A 184 -0.83 -1.06 5.97
CA ARG A 184 -0.65 -0.01 4.96
C ARG A 184 0.56 -0.27 4.07
N ILE A 185 1.68 -0.70 4.65
CA ILE A 185 2.88 -1.07 3.87
C ILE A 185 2.59 -2.31 3.04
N SER A 186 1.88 -3.32 3.60
CA SER A 186 1.42 -4.51 2.87
C SER A 186 0.58 -4.13 1.65
N ALA A 187 -0.40 -3.24 1.82
CA ALA A 187 -1.23 -2.77 0.71
C ALA A 187 -0.39 -2.09 -0.40
N SER A 188 0.59 -1.27 -0.02
CA SER A 188 1.48 -0.60 -0.98
C SER A 188 2.35 -1.61 -1.73
N SER A 189 2.90 -2.60 -1.04
CA SER A 189 3.71 -3.68 -1.61
C SER A 189 2.89 -4.55 -2.57
N SER A 190 1.68 -4.96 -2.17
CA SER A 190 0.77 -5.75 -2.99
C SER A 190 0.36 -5.04 -4.28
N LEU A 191 0.08 -3.73 -4.21
CA LEU A 191 -0.26 -2.93 -5.40
C LEU A 191 0.88 -2.85 -6.43
N ILE A 192 2.13 -2.99 -5.99
CA ILE A 192 3.31 -2.97 -6.88
C ILE A 192 3.58 -4.35 -7.47
N SER A 193 3.42 -5.42 -6.66
CA SER A 193 3.84 -6.78 -7.02
C SER A 193 2.73 -7.65 -7.61
N ARG A 194 1.44 -7.34 -7.38
CA ARG A 194 0.30 -8.18 -7.75
C ARG A 194 -0.70 -7.44 -8.62
N LYS A 195 -1.52 -8.21 -9.36
CA LYS A 195 -2.64 -7.70 -10.16
C LYS A 195 -4.00 -8.00 -9.54
N ASP A 196 -4.06 -9.00 -8.69
CA ASP A 196 -5.24 -9.49 -8.00
C ASP A 196 -5.40 -8.83 -6.62
N VAL A 197 -5.45 -7.49 -6.59
CA VAL A 197 -5.47 -6.71 -5.35
C VAL A 197 -6.82 -6.03 -5.16
N ILE A 198 -7.41 -6.23 -3.98
CA ILE A 198 -8.59 -5.50 -3.48
C ILE A 198 -8.14 -4.68 -2.28
N VAL A 199 -8.17 -3.35 -2.38
CA VAL A 199 -7.85 -2.47 -1.26
C VAL A 199 -9.15 -1.94 -0.65
N ILE A 200 -9.33 -2.19 0.64
CA ILE A 200 -10.41 -1.60 1.42
C ILE A 200 -9.83 -0.43 2.21
N ALA A 201 -10.31 0.78 1.93
CA ALA A 201 -9.74 2.00 2.45
C ALA A 201 -10.77 2.90 3.12
N SER A 202 -10.31 3.71 4.06
CA SER A 202 -11.04 4.89 4.52
C SER A 202 -10.62 6.13 3.72
N VAL A 203 -11.23 7.28 3.96
CA VAL A 203 -10.89 8.54 3.32
C VAL A 203 -9.41 8.94 3.50
N SER A 204 -8.72 8.38 4.50
CA SER A 204 -7.29 8.62 4.73
C SER A 204 -6.39 8.16 3.58
N CYS A 205 -6.88 7.32 2.66
CA CYS A 205 -6.14 6.91 1.47
C CYS A 205 -5.89 8.05 0.46
N ILE A 206 -6.54 9.19 0.64
CA ILE A 206 -6.34 10.36 -0.22
C ILE A 206 -5.26 11.31 0.28
N TYR A 207 -4.70 11.07 1.47
CA TYR A 207 -3.71 11.95 2.11
C TYR A 207 -2.35 11.29 2.23
N GLY A 208 -1.28 12.02 1.83
CA GLY A 208 0.11 11.74 2.17
C GLY A 208 0.58 10.30 2.00
N LEU A 209 0.63 9.78 0.76
CA LEU A 209 1.03 8.40 0.49
C LEU A 209 2.52 8.24 0.12
N GLY A 210 3.28 9.34 0.06
CA GLY A 210 4.64 9.31 -0.51
C GLY A 210 4.63 9.16 -2.04
N SER A 211 5.81 8.91 -2.62
CA SER A 211 5.95 8.65 -4.05
C SER A 211 5.94 7.14 -4.31
N PRO A 212 4.98 6.59 -5.07
CA PRO A 212 4.98 5.18 -5.45
C PRO A 212 6.21 4.79 -6.29
N GLU A 213 6.72 5.73 -7.07
CA GLU A 213 7.92 5.57 -7.89
C GLU A 213 9.15 5.37 -6.99
N ASP A 214 9.31 6.19 -5.96
CA ASP A 214 10.42 6.09 -5.01
C ASP A 214 10.34 4.80 -4.20
N PHE A 215 9.15 4.46 -3.70
CA PHE A 215 8.93 3.22 -2.96
C PHE A 215 9.26 1.99 -3.81
N LYS A 216 8.88 2.00 -5.08
CA LYS A 216 9.23 0.93 -6.03
C LYS A 216 10.72 0.92 -6.38
N ALA A 217 11.35 2.09 -6.55
CA ALA A 217 12.78 2.18 -6.88
C ALA A 217 13.67 1.67 -5.75
N MET A 218 13.20 1.74 -4.51
CA MET A 218 13.91 1.24 -3.32
C MET A 218 13.60 -0.22 -2.99
N MET A 219 12.80 -0.93 -3.80
CA MET A 219 12.57 -2.36 -3.65
C MET A 219 13.83 -3.15 -4.03
N LEU A 220 14.21 -4.12 -3.21
CA LEU A 220 15.32 -5.05 -3.47
C LEU A 220 14.79 -6.39 -3.98
N PRO A 221 14.96 -6.72 -5.27
CA PRO A 221 14.64 -8.02 -5.81
C PRO A 221 15.74 -9.01 -5.45
N LEU A 222 15.42 -10.01 -4.65
CA LEU A 222 16.33 -11.05 -4.19
C LEU A 222 15.99 -12.40 -4.87
N ARG A 223 17.00 -13.14 -5.27
CA ARG A 223 16.82 -14.49 -5.82
C ARG A 223 18.02 -15.36 -5.44
N ALA A 224 17.79 -16.66 -5.33
CA ALA A 224 18.89 -17.62 -5.21
C ALA A 224 19.80 -17.53 -6.44
N GLY A 225 21.12 -17.62 -6.24
CA GLY A 225 22.13 -17.45 -7.29
C GLY A 225 22.42 -16.01 -7.68
N LEU A 226 21.93 -15.00 -6.93
CA LEU A 226 22.27 -13.61 -7.17
C LEU A 226 23.67 -13.31 -6.64
N GLU A 227 24.56 -12.84 -7.52
CA GLU A 227 25.86 -12.32 -7.13
C GLU A 227 25.68 -10.98 -6.38
N LEU A 228 25.86 -11.01 -5.08
CA LEU A 228 25.72 -9.87 -4.17
C LEU A 228 26.51 -10.18 -2.90
N SER A 229 27.49 -9.34 -2.57
CA SER A 229 28.22 -9.54 -1.33
C SER A 229 27.32 -9.28 -0.13
N ARG A 230 27.53 -10.02 0.96
CA ARG A 230 26.78 -9.83 2.21
C ARG A 230 26.86 -8.38 2.69
N ASP A 231 28.03 -7.77 2.63
CA ASP A 231 28.26 -6.43 3.17
C ASP A 231 27.53 -5.37 2.33
N ASP A 232 27.55 -5.48 0.99
CA ASP A 232 26.74 -4.63 0.11
C ASP A 232 25.24 -4.81 0.36
N PHE A 233 24.82 -6.04 0.64
CA PHE A 233 23.42 -6.31 0.99
C PHE A 233 23.02 -5.64 2.32
N LEU A 234 23.88 -5.68 3.33
CA LEU A 234 23.63 -5.00 4.61
C LEU A 234 23.54 -3.47 4.43
N GLU A 235 24.37 -2.88 3.57
CA GLU A 235 24.28 -1.46 3.23
C GLU A 235 22.95 -1.14 2.53
N GLN A 236 22.50 -1.99 1.61
CA GLN A 236 21.21 -1.83 0.95
C GLN A 236 20.04 -1.95 1.93
N LEU A 237 20.08 -2.87 2.92
CA LEU A 237 19.07 -2.97 3.96
C LEU A 237 18.93 -1.68 4.77
N VAL A 238 20.06 -1.10 5.18
CA VAL A 238 20.06 0.21 5.86
C VAL A 238 19.52 1.31 4.93
N GLY A 239 19.87 1.25 3.65
CA GLY A 239 19.38 2.18 2.62
C GLY A 239 17.86 2.18 2.45
N ILE A 240 17.21 1.03 2.66
CA ILE A 240 15.75 0.87 2.64
C ILE A 240 15.12 0.92 4.04
N LEU A 241 15.83 1.51 5.00
CA LEU A 241 15.37 1.86 6.35
C LEU A 241 15.14 0.67 7.29
N TYR A 242 15.80 -0.48 7.07
CA TYR A 242 15.86 -1.54 8.07
C TYR A 242 16.91 -1.24 9.12
N GLU A 243 16.59 -1.53 10.38
CA GLU A 243 17.50 -1.36 11.49
C GLU A 243 18.22 -2.68 11.84
N ARG A 244 19.54 -2.65 12.05
CA ARG A 244 20.23 -3.82 12.56
C ARG A 244 19.95 -3.98 14.05
N ASN A 245 19.39 -5.11 14.42
CA ASN A 245 19.18 -5.48 15.82
C ASN A 245 19.39 -6.97 16.02
N ASP A 246 20.55 -7.33 16.55
CA ASP A 246 20.93 -8.74 16.75
C ASP A 246 20.30 -9.33 18.04
N VAL A 247 19.70 -8.51 18.91
CA VAL A 247 19.14 -8.91 20.21
C VAL A 247 17.61 -8.97 20.16
N ASP A 248 16.97 -7.88 19.72
CA ASP A 248 15.52 -7.75 19.63
C ASP A 248 15.07 -7.79 18.17
N PHE A 249 14.66 -8.98 17.72
CA PHE A 249 14.24 -9.21 16.33
C PHE A 249 12.78 -8.80 16.15
N LYS A 250 12.57 -7.54 15.81
CA LYS A 250 11.25 -6.94 15.60
C LYS A 250 10.99 -6.59 14.12
N ARG A 251 9.76 -6.29 13.75
CA ARG A 251 9.41 -5.85 12.39
C ARG A 251 10.23 -4.62 11.99
N GLY A 252 10.69 -4.59 10.73
CA GLY A 252 11.57 -3.53 10.22
C GLY A 252 13.02 -3.66 10.67
N SER A 253 13.40 -4.78 11.29
CA SER A 253 14.79 -5.04 11.66
C SER A 253 15.40 -6.25 10.94
N PHE A 254 16.72 -6.31 10.94
CA PHE A 254 17.48 -7.49 10.51
C PHE A 254 18.56 -7.83 11.54
N ARG A 255 18.95 -9.09 11.57
CA ARG A 255 20.07 -9.59 12.38
C ARG A 255 21.03 -10.41 11.54
N VAL A 256 22.29 -10.45 11.94
CA VAL A 256 23.36 -11.12 11.20
C VAL A 256 24.04 -12.15 12.07
N ARG A 257 24.18 -13.37 11.59
CA ARG A 257 24.89 -14.48 12.24
C ARG A 257 25.77 -15.21 11.25
N GLY A 258 27.04 -14.83 11.15
CA GLY A 258 27.95 -15.37 10.15
C GLY A 258 27.48 -14.98 8.74
N ASP A 259 27.27 -15.98 7.90
CA ASP A 259 26.82 -15.80 6.52
C ASP A 259 25.28 -15.84 6.38
N VAL A 260 24.56 -15.80 7.51
CA VAL A 260 23.11 -15.81 7.55
C VAL A 260 22.60 -14.42 7.96
N VAL A 261 21.66 -13.88 7.17
CA VAL A 261 20.95 -12.64 7.44
C VAL A 261 19.46 -12.95 7.60
N ASP A 262 18.93 -12.74 8.79
CA ASP A 262 17.50 -12.83 9.07
C ASP A 262 16.90 -11.43 8.99
N ILE A 263 15.85 -11.26 8.23
CA ILE A 263 15.12 -10.00 8.05
C ILE A 263 13.69 -10.20 8.52
N TYR A 264 13.15 -9.25 9.28
CA TYR A 264 11.73 -9.23 9.62
C TYR A 264 11.05 -8.08 8.85
N PRO A 265 10.45 -8.36 7.66
CA PRO A 265 9.82 -7.32 6.86
C PRO A 265 8.72 -6.59 7.64
N ALA A 266 8.66 -5.27 7.50
CA ALA A 266 7.70 -4.45 8.24
C ALA A 266 6.24 -4.76 7.87
N TYR A 267 6.00 -5.37 6.71
CA TYR A 267 4.68 -5.64 6.14
C TYR A 267 4.24 -7.12 6.23
N MET A 268 5.09 -8.01 6.79
CA MET A 268 4.80 -9.45 6.90
C MET A 268 4.64 -9.89 8.36
N GLU A 269 4.06 -11.05 8.55
CA GLU A 269 3.99 -11.74 9.85
C GLU A 269 5.15 -12.71 10.05
N SER A 270 5.74 -13.18 8.96
CA SER A 270 6.92 -14.04 8.92
C SER A 270 8.19 -13.24 8.63
N GLY A 271 9.33 -13.76 9.07
CA GLY A 271 10.65 -13.30 8.68
C GLY A 271 11.14 -13.95 7.40
N ILE A 272 12.26 -13.47 6.87
CA ILE A 272 12.97 -14.03 5.73
C ILE A 272 14.40 -14.29 6.14
N ARG A 273 14.89 -15.52 5.94
CA ARG A 273 16.28 -15.92 6.11
C ARG A 273 16.97 -15.97 4.77
N ILE A 274 18.11 -15.30 4.68
CA ILE A 274 18.98 -15.30 3.49
C ILE A 274 20.32 -15.89 3.91
N GLU A 275 20.74 -16.93 3.21
CA GLU A 275 22.02 -17.60 3.44
C GLU A 275 22.95 -17.24 2.28
N PHE A 276 24.19 -16.86 2.61
CA PHE A 276 25.22 -16.48 1.65
C PHE A 276 26.29 -17.55 1.56
N TRP A 277 26.77 -17.79 0.33
CA TRP A 277 27.98 -18.54 0.07
C TRP A 277 28.98 -17.65 -0.68
N GLY A 278 29.97 -17.11 0.06
CA GLY A 278 30.84 -16.07 -0.47
C GLY A 278 30.06 -14.81 -0.83
N ASP A 279 30.13 -14.40 -2.09
CA ASP A 279 29.44 -13.23 -2.63
C ASP A 279 28.19 -13.60 -3.45
N GLU A 280 27.52 -14.69 -3.08
CA GLU A 280 26.31 -15.15 -3.74
C GLU A 280 25.23 -15.53 -2.72
N ILE A 281 23.96 -15.25 -3.03
CA ILE A 281 22.81 -15.72 -2.26
C ILE A 281 22.59 -17.20 -2.56
N GLU A 282 22.89 -18.07 -1.59
CA GLU A 282 22.70 -19.52 -1.70
C GLU A 282 21.24 -19.93 -1.57
N SER A 283 20.55 -19.40 -0.55
CA SER A 283 19.15 -19.74 -0.30
C SER A 283 18.37 -18.60 0.30
N ILE A 284 17.06 -18.59 0.02
CA ILE A 284 16.07 -17.68 0.63
C ILE A 284 14.97 -18.55 1.22
N ARG A 285 14.65 -18.38 2.51
CA ARG A 285 13.62 -19.16 3.20
C ARG A 285 12.72 -18.28 4.04
N GLU A 286 11.48 -18.68 4.18
CA GLU A 286 10.59 -18.09 5.15
C GLU A 286 10.99 -18.54 6.56
N LEU A 287 10.92 -17.63 7.53
CA LEU A 287 11.37 -17.79 8.92
C LEU A 287 10.24 -17.45 9.87
N ASP A 288 9.97 -18.30 10.85
CA ASP A 288 9.17 -17.93 12.01
C ASP A 288 10.01 -17.04 12.94
N PRO A 289 9.61 -15.78 13.18
CA PRO A 289 10.41 -14.83 13.96
C PRO A 289 10.49 -15.21 15.46
N VAL A 290 9.57 -16.04 15.95
CA VAL A 290 9.48 -16.46 17.36
C VAL A 290 10.31 -17.71 17.61
N THR A 291 10.12 -18.77 16.80
CA THR A 291 10.80 -20.04 16.97
C THR A 291 12.17 -20.08 16.28
N GLY A 292 12.35 -19.27 15.22
CA GLY A 292 13.55 -19.29 14.39
C GLY A 292 13.59 -20.45 13.40
N GLU A 293 12.52 -21.22 13.32
CA GLU A 293 12.38 -22.33 12.36
C GLU A 293 12.15 -21.78 10.95
N THR A 294 12.76 -22.42 9.97
CA THR A 294 12.55 -22.10 8.55
C THR A 294 11.57 -23.07 7.92
N SER A 295 10.68 -22.54 7.08
CA SER A 295 9.70 -23.33 6.38
C SER A 295 10.02 -23.44 4.89
N GLU A 296 9.27 -22.80 4.05
CA GLU A 296 9.33 -22.90 2.61
C GLU A 296 10.58 -22.22 2.02
N GLN A 297 11.21 -22.87 1.05
CA GLN A 297 12.27 -22.29 0.26
C GLN A 297 11.67 -21.46 -0.87
N LEU A 298 12.12 -20.23 -1.00
CA LEU A 298 11.67 -19.28 -2.01
C LEU A 298 12.73 -19.20 -3.12
N GLU A 299 12.30 -19.25 -4.37
CA GLU A 299 13.20 -19.01 -5.51
C GLU A 299 13.58 -17.53 -5.61
N MET A 300 12.63 -16.65 -5.22
CA MET A 300 12.83 -15.22 -5.23
C MET A 300 11.93 -14.51 -4.21
N PHE A 301 12.38 -13.35 -3.78
CA PHE A 301 11.66 -12.49 -2.85
C PHE A 301 11.88 -11.01 -3.18
N ASN A 302 10.81 -10.22 -3.19
CA ASN A 302 10.90 -8.77 -3.34
C ASN A 302 10.82 -8.13 -1.95
N LEU A 303 11.94 -7.59 -1.47
CA LEU A 303 12.00 -6.89 -0.20
C LEU A 303 11.67 -5.42 -0.40
N TYR A 304 10.61 -4.94 0.26
CA TYR A 304 10.19 -3.55 0.24
C TYR A 304 10.74 -2.78 1.43
N PRO A 305 10.81 -1.43 1.36
CA PRO A 305 11.27 -0.59 2.47
C PRO A 305 10.51 -0.84 3.78
N ALA A 306 11.19 -0.63 4.91
CA ALA A 306 10.64 -0.84 6.24
C ALA A 306 9.57 0.20 6.63
N THR A 307 9.46 1.31 5.90
CA THR A 307 8.45 2.36 6.13
C THR A 307 7.75 2.74 4.84
N GLN A 308 6.54 3.29 4.95
CA GLN A 308 5.77 3.73 3.79
C GLN A 308 6.37 4.98 3.13
N TYR A 309 7.01 5.84 3.93
CA TYR A 309 7.59 7.10 3.46
C TYR A 309 9.08 6.95 3.27
N VAL A 310 9.51 6.91 2.03
CA VAL A 310 10.91 6.76 1.66
C VAL A 310 11.35 7.90 0.74
N THR A 311 12.59 8.32 0.91
CA THR A 311 13.19 9.35 0.07
C THR A 311 14.54 8.85 -0.42
N PRO A 312 14.72 8.65 -1.73
CA PRO A 312 15.99 8.25 -2.33
C PRO A 312 17.12 9.22 -1.98
N LYS A 313 18.34 8.71 -1.87
CA LYS A 313 19.50 9.47 -1.41
C LYS A 313 19.80 10.73 -2.25
N ASP A 314 19.64 10.65 -3.57
CA ASP A 314 19.79 11.78 -4.49
C ASP A 314 18.83 12.93 -4.17
N LYS A 315 17.59 12.61 -3.81
CA LYS A 315 16.60 13.61 -3.39
C LYS A 315 16.92 14.21 -2.02
N VAL A 316 17.44 13.40 -1.09
CA VAL A 316 17.92 13.88 0.22
C VAL A 316 19.10 14.85 0.02
N ASP A 317 20.07 14.50 -0.79
CA ASP A 317 21.24 15.34 -1.06
C ASP A 317 20.83 16.66 -1.72
N ALA A 318 19.92 16.63 -2.68
CA ALA A 318 19.35 17.83 -3.30
C ALA A 318 18.59 18.72 -2.30
N ALA A 319 17.80 18.10 -1.41
CA ALA A 319 17.08 18.83 -0.37
C ALA A 319 18.04 19.49 0.63
N ILE A 320 19.12 18.80 1.05
CA ILE A 320 20.14 19.35 1.95
C ILE A 320 20.83 20.56 1.29
N ALA A 321 21.16 20.48 0.01
CA ALA A 321 21.75 21.62 -0.72
C ALA A 321 20.81 22.83 -0.76
N GLY A 322 19.50 22.60 -1.04
CA GLY A 322 18.48 23.66 -1.01
C GLY A 322 18.33 24.30 0.36
N ILE A 323 18.22 23.48 1.42
CA ILE A 323 18.10 23.96 2.81
C ILE A 323 19.32 24.81 3.22
N ARG A 324 20.53 24.41 2.82
CA ARG A 324 21.75 25.20 3.11
C ARG A 324 21.69 26.58 2.43
N GLN A 325 21.28 26.63 1.17
CA GLN A 325 21.14 27.88 0.46
C GLN A 325 20.09 28.79 1.11
N GLU A 326 18.91 28.27 1.43
CA GLU A 326 17.86 29.02 2.11
C GLU A 326 18.33 29.55 3.48
N LEU A 327 19.08 28.74 4.23
CA LEU A 327 19.66 29.15 5.51
C LEU A 327 20.62 30.33 5.33
N GLU A 328 21.54 30.26 4.38
CA GLU A 328 22.50 31.34 4.09
C GLU A 328 21.78 32.64 3.71
N GLU A 329 20.78 32.56 2.83
CA GLU A 329 19.95 33.71 2.44
C GLU A 329 19.20 34.29 3.65
N ARG A 330 18.67 33.44 4.52
CA ARG A 330 17.90 33.89 5.69
C ARG A 330 18.77 34.48 6.79
N VAL A 331 19.96 33.95 7.01
CA VAL A 331 20.93 34.50 7.97
C VAL A 331 21.48 35.82 7.52
N ALA A 332 21.63 36.03 6.19
CA ALA A 332 22.08 37.32 5.62
C ALA A 332 21.01 38.42 5.65
N TYR A 333 19.73 38.07 5.81
CA TYR A 333 18.59 38.99 5.93
C TYR A 333 18.48 39.54 7.35
#